data_ee1ac2183763f547a5ef31a37c7e6684
#
_entry.id   ee1ac2183763f547a5ef31a37c7e6684
#
_cell.length_a   1.000
_cell.length_b   1.000
_cell.length_c   1.000
_cell.angle_alpha   90.00
_cell.angle_beta   90.00
_cell.angle_gamma   90.00
#
_symmetry.space_group_name_H-M   'P 1'
#
loop_
_entity.id
_entity.type
_entity.pdbx_description
1 polymer ?
#
loop_
_entity_poly.entity_id
_entity_poly.type
_entity_poly.pdbx_seq_one_letter_code
_entity_poly.pdbx_strand_id
1 'polypeptide(L)'
;MSERQTPLLKVYGITKTFGSVKALDNVGFTLEAGEVHCLMGENGAGKSTLAKIVAGVYSLEEGQIEFEGKKVEIYTPADAIRLGIGIVMQEFYSMPHLPVYENVFLGHQEVFKKGIVLDKHTCIKKTREL
;
A
#
# COMPACT_ATOMS: atom_id res chain seq x y z
N MET A 1 34.11 8.34 0.69
CA MET A 1 32.99 8.40 1.67
C MET A 1 31.74 8.11 0.88
N SER A 2 31.13 6.93 1.10
CA SER A 2 29.87 6.58 0.41
C SER A 2 28.80 7.55 0.91
N GLU A 3 28.21 8.31 0.00
CA GLU A 3 26.97 9.04 0.30
C GLU A 3 25.96 8.04 0.82
N ARG A 4 25.52 8.18 2.05
CA ARG A 4 24.43 7.38 2.59
C ARG A 4 23.19 7.77 1.79
N GLN A 5 22.81 6.94 0.84
CA GLN A 5 21.53 7.10 0.13
C GLN A 5 20.43 7.08 1.18
N THR A 6 19.52 8.04 1.09
CA THR A 6 18.33 8.07 1.93
C THR A 6 17.46 6.87 1.58
N PRO A 7 17.08 6.03 2.55
CA PRO A 7 16.18 4.91 2.27
C PRO A 7 14.89 5.34 1.61
N LEU A 8 14.37 4.52 0.70
CA LEU A 8 13.07 4.77 0.08
C LEU A 8 11.94 4.71 1.12
N LEU A 9 11.97 3.69 1.98
CA LEU A 9 11.00 3.52 3.04
C LEU A 9 11.72 3.09 4.31
N LYS A 10 11.38 3.73 5.43
CA LYS A 10 11.85 3.34 6.76
C LYS A 10 10.66 3.28 7.70
N VAL A 11 10.53 2.14 8.35
CA VAL A 11 9.45 1.86 9.30
C VAL A 11 10.10 1.48 10.61
N TYR A 12 9.71 2.10 11.71
CA TYR A 12 10.32 1.81 13.00
C TYR A 12 9.35 2.03 14.18
N GLY A 13 9.55 1.22 15.22
CA GLY A 13 8.77 1.30 16.45
C GLY A 13 7.32 0.88 16.30
N ILE A 14 6.96 0.16 15.23
CA ILE A 14 5.56 -0.18 14.95
C ILE A 14 5.05 -1.17 15.97
N THR A 15 4.03 -0.74 16.71
CA THR A 15 3.24 -1.59 17.62
C THR A 15 1.79 -1.60 17.14
N LYS A 16 1.18 -2.78 17.11
CA LYS A 16 -0.22 -2.97 16.72
C LYS A 16 -0.88 -4.05 17.52
N THR A 17 -2.04 -3.73 18.09
CA THR A 17 -2.84 -4.62 18.92
C THR A 17 -4.22 -4.84 18.31
N PHE A 18 -4.72 -6.08 18.35
CA PHE A 18 -6.08 -6.44 17.99
C PHE A 18 -6.74 -7.11 19.20
N GLY A 19 -7.61 -6.38 19.88
CA GLY A 19 -8.19 -6.83 21.15
C GLY A 19 -7.10 -7.10 22.20
N SER A 20 -6.95 -8.33 22.65
CA SER A 20 -5.91 -8.74 23.59
C SER A 20 -4.62 -9.24 22.93
N VAL A 21 -4.58 -9.33 21.61
CA VAL A 21 -3.43 -9.87 20.87
C VAL A 21 -2.55 -8.75 20.33
N LYS A 22 -1.30 -8.68 20.80
CA LYS A 22 -0.29 -7.79 20.25
C LYS A 22 0.29 -8.45 18.98
N ALA A 23 -0.12 -7.98 17.81
CA ALA A 23 0.27 -8.53 16.52
C ALA A 23 1.66 -8.02 16.07
N LEU A 24 2.04 -6.82 16.48
CA LEU A 24 3.37 -6.23 16.27
C LEU A 24 3.82 -5.58 17.58
N ASP A 25 5.09 -5.75 17.92
CA ASP A 25 5.70 -5.18 19.13
C ASP A 25 7.04 -4.55 18.76
N ASN A 26 7.07 -3.22 18.66
CA ASN A 26 8.26 -2.42 18.34
C ASN A 26 9.02 -2.90 17.09
N VAL A 27 8.29 -3.22 16.02
CA VAL A 27 8.86 -3.78 14.78
C VAL A 27 9.26 -2.66 13.82
N GLY A 28 10.29 -2.92 13.02
CA GLY A 28 10.71 -1.99 11.98
C GLY A 28 11.54 -2.68 10.89
N PHE A 29 11.66 -2.00 9.75
CA PHE A 29 12.54 -2.37 8.66
C PHE A 29 12.92 -1.14 7.83
N THR A 30 13.93 -1.30 7.00
CA THR A 30 14.37 -0.28 6.05
C THR A 30 14.40 -0.89 4.66
N LEU A 31 13.92 -0.16 3.66
CA LEU A 31 13.90 -0.56 2.26
C LEU A 31 14.64 0.49 1.44
N GLU A 32 15.63 0.05 0.67
CA GLU A 32 16.38 0.91 -0.24
C GLU A 32 15.72 0.97 -1.62
N ALA A 33 16.01 2.00 -2.38
CA ALA A 33 15.51 2.10 -3.75
C ALA A 33 16.09 0.99 -4.63
N GLY A 34 15.21 0.30 -5.37
CA GLY A 34 15.59 -0.85 -6.22
C GLY A 34 15.80 -2.17 -5.46
N GLU A 35 15.56 -2.20 -4.15
CA GLU A 35 15.69 -3.40 -3.33
C GLU A 35 14.42 -4.28 -3.42
N VAL A 36 14.62 -5.59 -3.36
CA VAL A 36 13.57 -6.57 -3.05
C VAL A 36 13.75 -7.06 -1.63
N HIS A 37 12.89 -6.60 -0.73
CA HIS A 37 12.95 -6.91 0.69
C HIS A 37 11.95 -8.03 1.05
N CYS A 38 12.44 -9.16 1.57
CA CYS A 38 11.60 -10.29 1.97
C CYS A 38 11.31 -10.27 3.47
N LEU A 39 10.03 -10.24 3.83
CA LEU A 39 9.57 -10.44 5.20
C LEU A 39 9.32 -11.93 5.45
N MET A 40 10.17 -12.55 6.26
CA MET A 40 10.07 -13.98 6.59
C MET A 40 9.64 -14.19 8.03
N GLY A 41 9.01 -15.33 8.31
CA GLY A 41 8.55 -15.70 9.65
C GLY A 41 7.36 -16.65 9.59
N GLU A 42 7.01 -17.21 10.74
CA GLU A 42 5.88 -18.14 10.90
C GLU A 42 4.53 -17.50 10.59
N ASN A 43 3.51 -18.34 10.42
CA ASN A 43 2.12 -17.85 10.30
C ASN A 43 1.71 -17.17 11.60
N GLY A 44 1.12 -15.98 11.48
CA GLY A 44 0.78 -15.17 12.65
C GLY A 44 1.88 -14.23 13.15
N ALA A 45 3.10 -14.26 12.57
CA ALA A 45 4.22 -13.39 12.97
C ALA A 45 4.06 -11.90 12.62
N GLY A 46 2.87 -11.44 12.20
CA GLY A 46 2.59 -10.03 11.95
C GLY A 46 3.00 -9.49 10.57
N LYS A 47 3.59 -10.31 9.68
CA LYS A 47 4.07 -9.87 8.34
C LYS A 47 3.01 -9.12 7.54
N SER A 48 1.84 -9.73 7.40
CA SER A 48 0.71 -9.12 6.67
C SER A 48 0.13 -7.91 7.39
N THR A 49 0.20 -7.87 8.71
CA THR A 49 -0.21 -6.72 9.52
C THR A 49 0.68 -5.53 9.24
N LEU A 50 2.00 -5.74 9.22
CA LEU A 50 2.98 -4.71 8.92
C LEU A 50 2.80 -4.14 7.50
N ALA A 51 2.66 -5.02 6.49
CA ALA A 51 2.39 -4.62 5.11
C ALA A 51 1.08 -3.82 4.98
N LYS A 52 0.03 -4.24 5.68
CA LYS A 52 -1.27 -3.55 5.68
C LYS A 52 -1.23 -2.18 6.38
N ILE A 53 -0.37 -1.99 7.39
CA ILE A 53 -0.15 -0.67 8.01
C ILE A 53 0.55 0.26 7.02
N VAL A 54 1.61 -0.20 6.37
CA VAL A 54 2.35 0.58 5.36
C VAL A 54 1.44 0.97 4.19
N ALA A 55 0.51 0.09 3.82
CA ALA A 55 -0.47 0.35 2.76
C ALA A 55 -1.72 1.13 3.22
N GLY A 56 -1.80 1.56 4.48
CA GLY A 56 -2.92 2.33 5.01
C GLY A 56 -4.23 1.53 5.19
N VAL A 57 -4.17 0.20 5.12
CA VAL A 57 -5.34 -0.68 5.36
C VAL A 57 -5.62 -0.79 6.85
N TYR A 58 -4.59 -0.79 7.67
CA TYR A 58 -4.69 -0.69 9.12
C TYR A 58 -4.08 0.60 9.63
N SER A 59 -4.72 1.20 10.62
CA SER A 59 -4.19 2.38 11.28
C SER A 59 -2.91 2.08 12.05
N LEU A 60 -1.95 2.98 11.96
CA LEU A 60 -0.78 3.01 12.83
C LEU A 60 -1.21 3.39 14.25
N GLU A 61 -0.80 2.64 15.26
CA GLU A 61 -1.03 2.96 16.68
C GLU A 61 0.20 3.62 17.29
N GLU A 62 1.35 2.94 17.18
CA GLU A 62 2.63 3.45 17.67
C GLU A 62 3.70 3.26 16.61
N GLY A 63 4.70 4.10 16.65
CA GLY A 63 5.83 4.08 15.72
C GLY A 63 5.76 5.17 14.67
N GLN A 64 6.55 5.02 13.63
CA GLN A 64 6.68 6.03 12.59
C GLN A 64 7.04 5.42 11.25
N ILE A 65 6.56 6.05 10.19
CA ILE A 65 6.88 5.73 8.79
C ILE A 65 7.56 6.95 8.18
N GLU A 66 8.71 6.72 7.53
CA GLU A 66 9.41 7.70 6.70
C GLU A 66 9.44 7.21 5.25
N PHE A 67 9.12 8.07 4.32
CA PHE A 67 9.19 7.82 2.90
C PHE A 67 10.11 8.86 2.25
N GLU A 68 11.15 8.43 1.54
CA GLU A 68 12.19 9.30 0.97
C GLU A 68 12.79 10.27 2.01
N GLY A 69 13.02 9.76 3.23
CA GLY A 69 13.60 10.50 4.34
C GLY A 69 12.66 11.50 5.01
N LYS A 70 11.40 11.55 4.63
CA LYS A 70 10.39 12.43 5.24
C LYS A 70 9.39 11.61 6.04
N LYS A 71 9.07 12.07 7.25
CA LYS A 71 7.98 11.50 8.03
C LYS A 71 6.67 11.65 7.25
N VAL A 72 5.93 10.56 7.11
CA VAL A 72 4.63 10.53 6.45
C VAL A 72 3.57 9.95 7.37
N GLU A 73 2.35 10.39 7.18
CA GLU A 73 1.18 9.89 7.88
C GLU A 73 0.28 9.20 6.85
N ILE A 74 0.01 7.92 7.08
CA ILE A 74 -0.80 7.08 6.20
C ILE A 74 -2.01 6.61 7.01
N TYR A 75 -3.15 7.22 6.81
CA TYR A 75 -4.40 6.89 7.50
C TYR A 75 -5.31 6.02 6.64
N THR A 76 -5.16 6.10 5.32
CA THR A 76 -6.00 5.41 4.35
C THR A 76 -5.17 4.83 3.21
N PRO A 77 -5.69 3.82 2.48
CA PRO A 77 -5.03 3.33 1.27
C PRO A 77 -4.81 4.41 0.20
N ALA A 78 -5.69 5.42 0.15
CA ALA A 78 -5.52 6.55 -0.77
C ALA A 78 -4.28 7.40 -0.42
N ASP A 79 -3.91 7.51 0.85
CA ASP A 79 -2.69 8.20 1.28
C ASP A 79 -1.45 7.43 0.83
N ALA A 80 -1.45 6.10 0.99
CA ALA A 80 -0.37 5.23 0.53
C ALA A 80 -0.19 5.32 -0.99
N ILE A 81 -1.29 5.25 -1.75
CA ILE A 81 -1.28 5.36 -3.22
C ILE A 81 -0.72 6.72 -3.67
N ARG A 82 -1.02 7.82 -3.00
CA ARG A 82 -0.45 9.15 -3.31
C ARG A 82 1.06 9.21 -3.12
N LEU A 83 1.61 8.40 -2.23
CA LEU A 83 3.05 8.21 -2.04
C LEU A 83 3.67 7.22 -3.03
N GLY A 84 2.86 6.58 -3.89
CA GLY A 84 3.32 5.53 -4.80
C GLY A 84 3.42 4.13 -4.15
N ILE A 85 2.87 3.95 -2.95
CA ILE A 85 2.86 2.67 -2.25
C ILE A 85 1.59 1.90 -2.64
N GLY A 86 1.77 0.75 -3.28
CA GLY A 86 0.69 -0.18 -3.63
C GLY A 86 0.77 -1.47 -2.83
N ILE A 87 -0.35 -2.18 -2.72
CA ILE A 87 -0.42 -3.49 -2.09
C ILE A 87 -1.14 -4.47 -3.01
N VAL A 88 -0.59 -5.67 -3.14
CA VAL A 88 -1.29 -6.80 -3.74
C VAL A 88 -1.82 -7.67 -2.62
N MET A 89 -3.14 -7.81 -2.57
CA MET A 89 -3.80 -8.62 -1.54
C MET A 89 -3.68 -10.11 -1.87
N GLN A 90 -3.71 -10.94 -0.84
CA GLN A 90 -3.64 -12.39 -0.98
C GLN A 90 -4.88 -12.96 -1.68
N GLU A 91 -6.04 -12.34 -1.50
CA GLU A 91 -7.29 -12.70 -2.15
C GLU A 91 -7.57 -11.75 -3.31
N PHE A 92 -8.04 -12.31 -4.44
CA PHE A 92 -8.46 -11.52 -5.58
C PHE A 92 -9.87 -10.99 -5.35
N TYR A 93 -9.97 -9.70 -5.10
CA TYR A 93 -11.25 -8.99 -5.04
C TYR A 93 -11.61 -8.46 -6.42
N SER A 94 -12.22 -9.29 -7.26
CA SER A 94 -12.83 -8.82 -8.50
C SER A 94 -14.35 -8.72 -8.32
N MET A 95 -14.96 -7.77 -9.01
CA MET A 95 -16.41 -7.64 -9.10
C MET A 95 -16.89 -8.44 -10.33
N PRO A 96 -17.47 -9.65 -10.15
CA PRO A 96 -17.78 -10.55 -11.29
C PRO A 96 -18.80 -9.97 -12.27
N HIS A 97 -19.61 -9.02 -11.82
CA HIS A 97 -20.66 -8.38 -12.65
C HIS A 97 -20.13 -7.19 -13.43
N LEU A 98 -18.92 -6.73 -13.16
CA LEU A 98 -18.30 -5.63 -13.86
C LEU A 98 -17.35 -6.13 -14.95
N PRO A 99 -17.30 -5.47 -16.11
CA PRO A 99 -16.31 -5.79 -17.14
C PRO A 99 -14.88 -5.54 -16.66
N VAL A 100 -13.92 -6.14 -17.35
CA VAL A 100 -12.49 -6.10 -16.96
C VAL A 100 -11.99 -4.66 -16.78
N TYR A 101 -12.29 -3.75 -17.71
CA TYR A 101 -11.84 -2.37 -17.65
C TYR A 101 -12.40 -1.60 -16.44
N GLU A 102 -13.59 -1.95 -15.94
CA GLU A 102 -14.14 -1.36 -14.72
C GLU A 102 -13.49 -1.95 -13.46
N ASN A 103 -13.17 -3.23 -13.48
CA ASN A 103 -12.42 -3.87 -12.38
C ASN A 103 -11.01 -3.30 -12.26
N VAL A 104 -10.27 -3.12 -13.36
CA VAL A 104 -8.90 -2.57 -13.37
C VAL A 104 -8.85 -1.17 -12.79
N PHE A 105 -9.84 -0.33 -13.11
CA PHE A 105 -9.88 1.06 -12.64
C PHE A 105 -10.87 1.28 -11.48
N LEU A 106 -11.24 0.23 -10.77
CA LEU A 106 -12.13 0.35 -9.62
C LEU A 106 -11.51 1.30 -8.57
N GLY A 107 -12.27 2.31 -8.17
CA GLY A 107 -11.80 3.38 -7.29
C GLY A 107 -11.01 4.52 -7.97
N HIS A 108 -10.60 4.36 -9.23
CA HIS A 108 -9.90 5.38 -10.02
C HIS A 108 -10.72 5.91 -11.20
N GLN A 109 -12.02 5.71 -11.18
CA GLN A 109 -12.93 6.07 -12.27
C GLN A 109 -13.00 7.58 -12.54
N GLU A 110 -12.68 8.41 -11.55
CA GLU A 110 -12.65 9.87 -11.69
C GLU A 110 -11.73 10.33 -12.84
N VAL A 111 -10.65 9.62 -13.10
CA VAL A 111 -9.67 9.93 -14.17
C VAL A 111 -10.30 9.82 -15.56
N PHE A 112 -11.38 9.03 -15.70
CA PHE A 112 -12.05 8.77 -16.96
C PHE A 112 -13.42 9.45 -17.09
N LYS A 113 -13.79 10.30 -16.13
CA LYS A 113 -15.06 11.04 -16.17
C LYS A 113 -14.98 12.21 -17.17
N LYS A 114 -15.93 12.27 -18.07
CA LYS A 114 -16.28 13.44 -18.87
C LYS A 114 -17.60 14.00 -18.37
N GLY A 115 -17.53 14.94 -17.41
CA GLY A 115 -18.72 15.41 -16.70
C GLY A 115 -19.28 14.32 -15.77
N ILE A 116 -20.54 13.92 -15.98
CA ILE A 116 -21.22 12.89 -15.17
C ILE A 116 -21.00 11.47 -15.74
N VAL A 117 -20.52 11.35 -16.98
CA VAL A 117 -20.42 10.08 -17.70
C VAL A 117 -18.98 9.56 -17.73
N LEU A 118 -18.82 8.24 -17.53
CA LEU A 118 -17.54 7.56 -17.68
C LEU A 118 -17.19 7.42 -19.17
N ASP A 119 -15.99 7.87 -19.57
CA ASP A 119 -15.46 7.64 -20.92
C ASP A 119 -14.97 6.20 -21.07
N LYS A 120 -15.90 5.29 -21.35
CA LYS A 120 -15.64 3.85 -21.51
C LYS A 120 -14.59 3.55 -22.57
N HIS A 121 -14.56 4.31 -23.65
CA HIS A 121 -13.62 4.07 -24.76
C HIS A 121 -12.17 4.30 -24.32
N THR A 122 -11.92 5.41 -23.64
CA THR A 122 -10.59 5.71 -23.07
C THR A 122 -10.20 4.71 -21.98
N CYS A 123 -11.15 4.28 -21.14
CA CYS A 123 -10.93 3.28 -20.11
C CYS A 123 -10.52 1.92 -20.71
N ILE A 124 -11.24 1.43 -21.74
CA ILE A 124 -10.93 0.19 -22.46
C ILE A 124 -9.57 0.27 -23.14
N LYS A 125 -9.27 1.40 -23.79
CA LYS A 125 -7.96 1.61 -24.45
C LYS A 125 -6.83 1.50 -23.43
N LYS A 126 -6.92 2.22 -22.32
CA LYS A 126 -5.94 2.18 -21.24
C LYS A 126 -5.77 0.80 -20.61
N THR A 127 -6.85 0.02 -20.46
CA THR A 127 -6.78 -1.36 -19.96
C THR A 127 -6.01 -2.29 -20.90
N ARG A 128 -6.02 -2.03 -22.21
CA ARG A 128 -5.28 -2.83 -23.20
C ARG A 128 -3.79 -2.47 -23.27
N GLU A 129 -3.41 -1.31 -22.73
CA GLU A 129 -2.04 -0.81 -22.69
C GLU A 129 -1.27 -1.29 -21.42
N LEU A 130 -1.97 -1.88 -20.44
CA LEU A 130 -1.39 -2.51 -19.23
C LEU A 130 -0.94 -3.94 -19.52
#